data_8f4c79bf2d6eeef7f6ce872a5aa5ae67
#
_entry.id   8f4c79bf2d6eeef7f6ce872a5aa5ae67
#
_cell.length_a   1.000
_cell.length_b   1.000
_cell.length_c   1.000
_cell.angle_alpha   90.00
_cell.angle_beta   90.00
_cell.angle_gamma   90.00
#
_symmetry.space_group_name_H-M   'P 1'
#
loop_
_entity.id
_entity.type
_entity.pdbx_description
1 polymer ?
#
loop_
_entity_poly.entity_id
_entity_poly.type
_entity_poly.pdbx_seq_one_letter_code
_entity_poly.pdbx_strand_id
1 'polypeptide(L)'
;MRYHKGGMKRYDRFADFYPVYLKMHSHPTNRRLHLLGNGLAIGALVFAIVTRNPWALIAMPVLATGLALIGHRWFQKNRPGVFNYPVWGTLGNWVMTKDVLLGKLRW
;
A
#
# COMPACT_ATOMS: atom_id res chain seq x y z
N MET A 1 -17.68 0.96 -19.66
CA MET A 1 -16.83 0.47 -18.55
C MET A 1 -16.24 -0.87 -18.88
N ARG A 2 -14.94 -1.03 -18.63
CA ARG A 2 -14.29 -2.32 -18.85
C ARG A 2 -14.06 -3.02 -17.53
N TYR A 3 -14.08 -4.36 -17.57
CA TYR A 3 -13.92 -5.19 -16.38
C TYR A 3 -12.77 -6.16 -16.56
N HIS A 4 -12.10 -6.49 -15.44
CA HIS A 4 -11.16 -7.60 -15.39
C HIS A 4 -11.88 -8.93 -15.52
N LYS A 5 -11.12 -9.97 -15.86
CA LYS A 5 -11.58 -11.34 -15.77
C LYS A 5 -12.14 -11.58 -14.36
N GLY A 6 -13.34 -12.16 -14.27
CA GLY A 6 -14.04 -12.36 -13.00
C GLY A 6 -15.00 -11.23 -12.61
N GLY A 7 -15.25 -10.26 -13.52
CA GLY A 7 -16.27 -9.23 -13.31
C GLY A 7 -15.80 -7.98 -12.56
N MET A 8 -14.52 -7.88 -12.22
CA MET A 8 -13.98 -6.70 -11.55
C MET A 8 -13.74 -5.57 -12.55
N LYS A 9 -14.02 -4.33 -12.11
CA LYS A 9 -13.82 -3.15 -12.94
C LYS A 9 -12.34 -2.98 -13.27
N ARG A 10 -12.05 -2.69 -14.54
CA ARG A 10 -10.72 -2.40 -15.02
C ARG A 10 -10.48 -0.90 -15.06
N TYR A 11 -9.30 -0.47 -14.62
CA TYR A 11 -8.87 0.92 -14.70
C TYR A 11 -7.69 1.02 -15.67
N ASP A 12 -7.85 1.81 -16.72
CA ASP A 12 -6.81 2.01 -17.73
C ASP A 12 -5.81 3.10 -17.31
N ARG A 13 -6.24 4.01 -16.42
CA ARG A 13 -5.42 5.12 -15.93
C ARG A 13 -5.36 5.11 -14.43
N PHE A 14 -4.18 5.38 -13.89
CA PHE A 14 -4.02 5.49 -12.44
C PHE A 14 -4.91 6.59 -11.85
N ALA A 15 -5.06 7.71 -12.57
CA ALA A 15 -5.90 8.82 -12.09
C ALA A 15 -7.35 8.41 -11.85
N ASP A 16 -7.85 7.41 -12.58
CA ASP A 16 -9.21 6.89 -12.38
C ASP A 16 -9.27 5.87 -11.24
N PHE A 17 -8.18 5.19 -10.97
CA PHE A 17 -8.08 4.19 -9.91
C PHE A 17 -7.82 4.82 -8.54
N TYR A 18 -7.01 5.85 -8.45
CA TYR A 18 -6.52 6.37 -7.17
C TYR A 18 -7.65 6.82 -6.22
N PRO A 19 -8.72 7.49 -6.68
CA PRO A 19 -9.83 7.81 -5.78
C PRO A 19 -10.48 6.57 -5.18
N VAL A 20 -10.57 5.47 -5.94
CA VAL A 20 -11.08 4.19 -5.46
C VAL A 20 -10.12 3.60 -4.42
N TYR A 21 -8.82 3.69 -4.67
CA TYR A 21 -7.80 3.24 -3.72
C TYR A 21 -7.94 3.98 -2.38
N LEU A 22 -8.07 5.31 -2.41
CA LEU A 22 -8.24 6.11 -1.20
C LEU A 22 -9.50 5.73 -0.43
N LYS A 23 -10.56 5.38 -1.14
CA LYS A 23 -11.80 4.92 -0.52
C LYS A 23 -11.61 3.58 0.19
N MET A 24 -10.81 2.67 -0.39
CA MET A 24 -10.45 1.39 0.23
C MET A 24 -9.50 1.58 1.42
N HIS A 25 -8.93 2.75 1.59
CA HIS A 25 -8.01 3.11 2.67
C HIS A 25 -8.52 4.32 3.46
N SER A 26 -9.83 4.40 3.64
CA SER A 26 -10.47 5.53 4.33
C SER A 26 -10.31 5.48 5.86
N HIS A 27 -10.11 4.29 6.43
CA HIS A 27 -9.94 4.14 7.87
C HIS A 27 -8.58 4.69 8.30
N PRO A 28 -8.52 5.62 9.26
CA PRO A 28 -7.25 6.25 9.65
C PRO A 28 -6.19 5.26 10.10
N THR A 29 -6.56 4.25 10.90
CA THR A 29 -5.62 3.26 11.40
C THR A 29 -5.05 2.40 10.27
N ASN A 30 -5.89 2.01 9.30
CA ASN A 30 -5.42 1.27 8.13
C ASN A 30 -4.39 2.08 7.34
N ARG A 31 -4.68 3.35 7.10
CA ARG A 31 -3.77 4.24 6.38
C ARG A 31 -2.44 4.39 7.12
N ARG A 32 -2.50 4.59 8.45
CA ARG A 32 -1.30 4.72 9.28
C ARG A 32 -0.46 3.45 9.28
N LEU A 33 -1.10 2.28 9.31
CA LEU A 33 -0.37 1.00 9.25
C LEU A 33 0.34 0.83 7.91
N HIS A 34 -0.27 1.28 6.81
CA HIS A 34 0.39 1.26 5.51
C HIS A 34 1.63 2.17 5.50
N LEU A 35 1.51 3.38 6.02
CA LEU A 35 2.63 4.32 6.08
C LEU A 35 3.73 3.80 7.00
N LEU A 36 3.39 3.25 8.14
CA LEU A 36 4.36 2.67 9.06
C LEU A 36 5.10 1.51 8.40
N GLY A 37 4.35 0.62 7.75
CA GLY A 37 4.94 -0.52 7.02
C GLY A 37 5.89 -0.06 5.92
N ASN A 38 5.52 0.97 5.17
CA ASN A 38 6.38 1.53 4.13
C ASN A 38 7.66 2.15 4.71
N GLY A 39 7.54 2.88 5.82
CA GLY A 39 8.69 3.44 6.52
C GLY A 39 9.65 2.37 7.03
N LEU A 40 9.11 1.31 7.62
CA LEU A 40 9.92 0.19 8.09
C LEU A 40 10.56 -0.56 6.94
N ALA A 41 9.87 -0.70 5.80
CA ALA A 41 10.45 -1.31 4.61
C ALA A 41 11.64 -0.51 4.07
N ILE A 42 11.51 0.82 4.02
CA ILE A 42 12.62 1.69 3.61
C ILE A 42 13.78 1.56 4.60
N GLY A 43 13.49 1.54 5.91
CA GLY A 43 14.50 1.33 6.94
C GLY A 43 15.24 0.01 6.77
N ALA A 44 14.50 -1.07 6.46
CA ALA A 44 15.10 -2.38 6.20
C ALA A 44 16.02 -2.35 4.97
N LEU A 45 15.63 -1.62 3.92
CA LEU A 45 16.45 -1.46 2.73
C LEU A 45 17.77 -0.74 3.06
N VAL A 46 17.69 0.37 3.80
CA VAL A 46 18.88 1.12 4.22
C VAL A 46 19.77 0.24 5.09
N PHE A 47 19.20 -0.47 6.04
CA PHE A 47 19.93 -1.39 6.90
C PHE A 47 20.66 -2.46 6.08
N ALA A 48 19.97 -3.06 5.11
CA ALA A 48 20.57 -4.07 4.24
C ALA A 48 21.78 -3.53 3.47
N ILE A 49 21.69 -2.32 2.96
CA ILE A 49 22.76 -1.69 2.20
C ILE A 49 23.94 -1.34 3.11
N VAL A 50 23.68 -0.68 4.23
CA VAL A 50 24.72 -0.20 5.16
C VAL A 50 25.48 -1.36 5.78
N THR A 51 24.77 -2.42 6.20
CA THR A 51 25.39 -3.58 6.85
C THR A 51 25.80 -4.66 5.88
N ARG A 52 25.48 -4.52 4.58
CA ARG A 52 25.69 -5.54 3.55
C ARG A 52 25.04 -6.86 3.90
N ASN A 53 23.90 -6.80 4.56
CA ASN A 53 23.14 -7.98 4.98
C ASN A 53 21.94 -8.16 4.04
N PRO A 54 22.03 -9.06 3.03
CA PRO A 54 20.92 -9.22 2.07
C PRO A 54 19.66 -9.83 2.69
N TRP A 55 19.79 -10.51 3.82
CA TRP A 55 18.64 -11.09 4.52
C TRP A 55 17.66 -10.00 4.99
N ALA A 56 18.14 -8.80 5.28
CA ALA A 56 17.28 -7.68 5.64
C ALA A 56 16.32 -7.29 4.52
N LEU A 57 16.63 -7.61 3.26
CA LEU A 57 15.74 -7.34 2.13
C LEU A 57 14.45 -8.16 2.21
N ILE A 58 14.45 -9.29 2.90
CA ILE A 58 13.25 -10.10 3.11
C ILE A 58 12.29 -9.36 4.06
N ALA A 59 12.82 -8.58 5.00
CA ALA A 59 11.99 -7.84 5.94
C ALA A 59 11.14 -6.77 5.25
N MET A 60 11.57 -6.24 4.11
CA MET A 60 10.84 -5.17 3.40
C MET A 60 9.40 -5.59 3.05
N PRO A 61 9.19 -6.65 2.24
CA PRO A 61 7.83 -7.05 1.90
C PRO A 61 7.07 -7.62 3.10
N VAL A 62 7.76 -8.28 4.04
CA VAL A 62 7.11 -8.83 5.22
C VAL A 62 6.54 -7.73 6.10
N LEU A 63 7.30 -6.68 6.39
CA LEU A 63 6.85 -5.56 7.22
C LEU A 63 5.73 -4.78 6.53
N ALA A 64 5.94 -4.40 5.27
CA ALA A 64 4.95 -3.61 4.55
C ALA A 64 3.64 -4.39 4.38
N THR A 65 3.73 -5.64 3.91
CA THR A 65 2.55 -6.47 3.67
C THR A 65 1.86 -6.85 4.98
N GLY A 66 2.61 -7.22 5.99
CA GLY A 66 2.04 -7.63 7.28
C GLY A 66 1.21 -6.53 7.93
N LEU A 67 1.74 -5.32 7.99
CA LEU A 67 1.02 -4.19 8.56
C LEU A 67 -0.17 -3.79 7.70
N ALA A 68 -0.03 -3.83 6.38
CA ALA A 68 -1.12 -3.56 5.47
C ALA A 68 -2.27 -4.57 5.63
N LEU A 69 -1.94 -5.85 5.76
CA LEU A 69 -2.94 -6.90 5.97
C LEU A 69 -3.68 -6.71 7.29
N ILE A 70 -2.97 -6.35 8.36
CA ILE A 70 -3.59 -6.04 9.64
C ILE A 70 -4.58 -4.88 9.48
N GLY A 71 -4.17 -3.81 8.79
CA GLY A 71 -5.02 -2.66 8.56
C GLY A 71 -6.30 -3.01 7.81
N HIS A 72 -6.18 -3.79 6.74
CA HIS A 72 -7.35 -4.20 5.97
C HIS A 72 -8.23 -5.19 6.72
N ARG A 73 -7.64 -6.16 7.42
CA ARG A 73 -8.39 -7.24 8.06
C ARG A 73 -9.17 -6.75 9.28
N TRP A 74 -8.54 -5.99 10.15
CA TRP A 74 -9.11 -5.65 11.44
C TRP A 74 -9.69 -4.23 11.54
N PHE A 75 -9.22 -3.30 10.72
CA PHE A 75 -9.68 -1.90 10.80
C PHE A 75 -10.55 -1.50 9.63
N GLN A 76 -10.06 -1.64 8.40
CA GLN A 76 -10.83 -1.30 7.21
C GLN A 76 -11.92 -2.34 6.90
N LYS A 77 -11.68 -3.59 7.29
CA LYS A 77 -12.57 -4.74 7.07
C LYS A 77 -12.88 -4.95 5.60
N ASN A 78 -11.85 -4.86 4.79
CA ASN A 78 -11.93 -5.11 3.35
C ASN A 78 -10.74 -5.93 2.88
N ARG A 79 -10.74 -6.27 1.59
CA ARG A 79 -9.65 -6.99 0.96
C ARG A 79 -8.62 -6.00 0.43
N PRO A 80 -7.30 -6.26 0.60
CA PRO A 80 -6.28 -5.39 0.02
C PRO A 80 -6.44 -5.24 -1.49
N GLY A 81 -6.40 -3.99 -1.98
CA GLY A 81 -6.56 -3.70 -3.40
C GLY A 81 -5.48 -4.31 -4.28
N VAL A 82 -4.30 -4.57 -3.72
CA VAL A 82 -3.18 -5.15 -4.48
C VAL A 82 -3.49 -6.57 -4.97
N PHE A 83 -4.41 -7.30 -4.33
CA PHE A 83 -4.81 -8.62 -4.78
C PHE A 83 -5.59 -8.56 -6.09
N ASN A 84 -6.38 -7.52 -6.30
CA ASN A 84 -7.17 -7.33 -7.51
C ASN A 84 -6.47 -6.43 -8.53
N TYR A 85 -5.64 -5.50 -8.05
CA TYR A 85 -4.97 -4.49 -8.85
C TYR A 85 -3.50 -4.41 -8.43
N PRO A 86 -2.67 -5.41 -8.81
CA PRO A 86 -1.30 -5.48 -8.29
C PRO A 86 -0.43 -4.28 -8.68
N VAL A 87 -0.53 -3.79 -9.91
CA VAL A 87 0.26 -2.63 -10.34
C VAL A 87 -0.30 -1.34 -9.75
N TRP A 88 -1.59 -1.08 -9.99
CA TRP A 88 -2.22 0.13 -9.49
C TRP A 88 -2.28 0.17 -7.97
N GLY A 89 -2.48 -0.97 -7.31
CA GLY A 89 -2.50 -1.04 -5.85
C GLY A 89 -1.14 -0.73 -5.23
N THR A 90 -0.07 -1.24 -5.83
CA THR A 90 1.29 -0.94 -5.37
C THR A 90 1.61 0.54 -5.58
N LEU A 91 1.30 1.08 -6.76
CA LEU A 91 1.51 2.50 -7.04
C LEU A 91 0.66 3.37 -6.10
N GLY A 92 -0.59 2.98 -5.86
CA GLY A 92 -1.49 3.70 -4.96
C GLY A 92 -0.94 3.78 -3.54
N ASN A 93 -0.34 2.70 -3.04
CA ASN A 93 0.27 2.66 -1.72
C ASN A 93 1.36 3.75 -1.58
N TRP A 94 2.25 3.84 -2.55
CA TRP A 94 3.34 4.81 -2.49
C TRP A 94 2.88 6.25 -2.77
N VAL A 95 1.92 6.45 -3.68
CA VAL A 95 1.35 7.77 -3.93
C VAL A 95 0.58 8.26 -2.71
N MET A 96 -0.19 7.39 -2.05
CA MET A 96 -0.89 7.73 -0.80
C MET A 96 0.12 8.15 0.29
N THR A 97 1.21 7.41 0.44
CA THR A 97 2.27 7.74 1.38
C THR A 97 2.86 9.12 1.09
N LYS A 98 3.19 9.38 -0.17
CA LYS A 98 3.68 10.68 -0.62
C LYS A 98 2.68 11.80 -0.29
N ASP A 99 1.40 11.58 -0.58
CA ASP A 99 0.37 12.60 -0.40
C ASP A 99 0.14 12.91 1.09
N VAL A 100 0.25 11.93 1.97
CA VAL A 100 0.21 12.17 3.43
C VAL A 100 1.42 12.99 3.86
N LEU A 101 2.62 12.63 3.40
CA LEU A 101 3.85 13.34 3.76
C LEU A 101 3.85 14.78 3.25
N LEU A 102 3.21 15.04 2.11
CA LEU A 102 3.09 16.39 1.54
C LEU A 102 1.91 17.18 2.11
N GLY A 103 1.14 16.59 3.02
CA GLY A 103 0.00 17.27 3.63
C GLY A 103 -1.26 17.30 2.77
N LYS A 104 -1.28 16.57 1.65
CA LYS A 104 -2.47 16.49 0.77
C LYS A 104 -3.53 15.56 1.31
N LEU A 105 -3.15 14.62 2.16
CA LEU A 105 -4.06 13.69 2.83
C LEU A 105 -3.81 13.74 4.33
N ARG A 106 -4.84 13.46 5.11
CA ARG A 106 -4.71 13.36 6.57
C ARG A 106 -3.94 12.11 6.98
N TRP A 107 -3.10 12.28 7.98
CA TRP A 107 -2.41 11.17 8.67
C TRP A 107 -3.37 10.17 9.32
#